data_8e49a1a8539b7b3cde85d523ece6a78b
#
_entry.id   8e49a1a8539b7b3cde85d523ece6a78b
#
_cell.length_a   1.000
_cell.length_b   1.000
_cell.length_c   1.000
_cell.angle_alpha   90.00
_cell.angle_beta   90.00
_cell.angle_gamma   90.00
#
_symmetry.space_group_name_H-M   'P 1'
#
loop_
_entity.id
_entity.type
_entity.pdbx_description
1 polymer ?
#
loop_
_entity_poly.entity_id
_entity_poly.type
_entity_poly.pdbx_seq_one_letter_code
_entity_poly.pdbx_strand_id
1 'polypeptide(L)'
;MEERDEATEAAETRWLAGTTTFTREEQPDERSKNELTLLEIKRKVQNEKEAQKDDNKPRKFKIINYTSKDSLVSKVEKDFFLYFCFLCGFNCLISETDVVDLPKRTTDGSIIFPFKKIVHKKFHKTKKEHILIRRKEDAVELQFRILCKECGVPIGYVSSLADDNAYIYYYHYAFVRSQTKSRLFKDVSL
;
A
#
# COMPACT_ATOMS: atom_id res chain seq x y z
N MET A 1 -12.52 -38.70 48.18
CA MET A 1 -12.59 -38.42 46.73
C MET A 1 -13.89 -37.71 46.49
N GLU A 2 -14.02 -36.51 47.01
CA GLU A 2 -15.15 -35.59 46.88
C GLU A 2 -14.74 -34.29 47.58
N GLU A 3 -14.09 -33.41 46.83
CA GLU A 3 -13.80 -32.05 47.28
C GLU A 3 -13.55 -31.19 46.02
N ARG A 4 -14.62 -30.89 45.34
CA ARG A 4 -14.58 -29.85 44.26
C ARG A 4 -15.99 -29.48 43.83
N ASP A 5 -16.83 -28.88 44.68
CA ASP A 5 -18.07 -28.27 44.20
C ASP A 5 -18.67 -27.21 45.15
N GLU A 6 -17.88 -26.60 46.03
CA GLU A 6 -18.40 -25.54 46.93
C GLU A 6 -17.96 -24.12 46.63
N ALA A 7 -17.20 -23.87 45.52
CA ALA A 7 -16.68 -22.52 45.23
C ALA A 7 -17.49 -21.75 44.17
N THR A 8 -18.51 -22.34 43.58
CA THR A 8 -19.25 -21.68 42.48
C THR A 8 -20.61 -21.11 42.85
N GLU A 9 -21.12 -21.43 44.05
CA GLU A 9 -22.44 -21.00 44.45
C GLU A 9 -22.47 -19.70 45.29
N ALA A 10 -21.31 -19.17 45.69
CA ALA A 10 -21.20 -17.93 46.46
C ALA A 10 -21.10 -16.63 45.61
N ALA A 11 -21.03 -16.75 44.30
CA ALA A 11 -20.84 -15.60 43.39
C ALA A 11 -22.13 -15.04 42.78
N GLU A 12 -23.24 -15.78 42.82
CA GLU A 12 -24.49 -15.37 42.16
C GLU A 12 -25.52 -14.63 43.01
N THR A 13 -25.31 -14.52 44.31
CA THR A 13 -26.30 -13.86 45.19
C THR A 13 -25.98 -12.40 45.56
N ARG A 14 -24.95 -11.81 44.99
CA ARG A 14 -24.52 -10.44 45.34
C ARG A 14 -25.06 -9.30 44.44
N TRP A 15 -25.90 -9.61 43.46
CA TRP A 15 -26.35 -8.63 42.45
C TRP A 15 -27.78 -8.08 42.69
N LEU A 16 -28.52 -8.50 43.71
CA LEU A 16 -29.93 -8.13 43.87
C LEU A 16 -30.25 -7.29 45.13
N ALA A 17 -29.29 -6.72 45.83
CA ALA A 17 -29.60 -5.88 47.00
C ALA A 17 -28.80 -4.57 46.93
N GLY A 18 -29.24 -3.64 46.11
CA GLY A 18 -28.66 -2.32 46.01
C GLY A 18 -29.58 -1.31 45.31
N THR A 19 -30.83 -1.26 45.76
CA THR A 19 -31.73 -0.13 45.40
C THR A 19 -31.32 1.04 46.27
N THR A 20 -30.30 1.79 45.83
CA THR A 20 -30.06 3.14 46.38
C THR A 20 -30.90 4.13 45.61
N THR A 21 -31.90 4.66 46.28
CA THR A 21 -32.68 5.83 45.90
C THR A 21 -31.70 6.99 45.80
N PHE A 22 -31.36 7.38 44.58
CA PHE A 22 -30.57 8.57 44.30
C PHE A 22 -31.48 9.79 44.40
N THR A 23 -31.48 10.44 45.54
CA THR A 23 -32.04 11.80 45.66
C THR A 23 -31.13 12.76 44.90
N ARG A 24 -31.65 13.26 43.80
CA ARG A 24 -31.01 14.26 42.96
C ARG A 24 -31.03 15.58 43.71
N GLU A 25 -29.92 15.90 44.36
CA GLU A 25 -29.62 17.29 44.77
C GLU A 25 -29.31 18.07 43.49
N GLU A 26 -30.17 19.04 43.19
CA GLU A 26 -29.94 19.99 42.11
C GLU A 26 -28.81 20.95 42.51
N GLN A 27 -27.61 20.68 42.04
CA GLN A 27 -26.55 21.66 42.02
C GLN A 27 -26.80 22.64 40.86
N PRO A 28 -26.68 23.97 41.08
CA PRO A 28 -26.91 24.93 40.01
C PRO A 28 -25.84 24.79 38.95
N ASP A 29 -26.32 24.57 37.72
CA ASP A 29 -25.52 24.43 36.50
C ASP A 29 -24.61 25.64 36.26
N GLU A 30 -23.33 25.55 36.60
CA GLU A 30 -22.31 26.47 36.12
C GLU A 30 -21.92 26.28 34.62
N ARG A 31 -22.61 25.42 33.92
CA ARG A 31 -22.37 25.13 32.48
C ARG A 31 -22.94 26.15 31.51
N SER A 32 -23.75 27.10 31.93
CA SER A 32 -24.45 28.00 31.00
C SER A 32 -23.73 29.27 30.58
N LYS A 33 -22.46 29.47 30.97
CA LYS A 33 -21.72 30.72 30.65
C LYS A 33 -20.83 30.69 29.42
N ASN A 34 -20.65 29.55 28.75
CA ASN A 34 -19.73 29.42 27.58
C ASN A 34 -20.33 28.75 26.35
N GLU A 35 -21.60 28.43 26.32
CA GLU A 35 -22.23 27.91 25.11
C GLU A 35 -22.60 29.07 24.19
N LEU A 36 -21.71 29.32 23.22
CA LEU A 36 -21.96 30.25 22.14
C LEU A 36 -23.11 29.71 21.28
N THR A 37 -24.14 30.52 21.09
CA THR A 37 -25.24 30.15 20.19
C THR A 37 -24.74 29.98 18.75
N LEU A 38 -25.38 29.14 17.96
CA LEU A 38 -25.04 28.90 16.54
C LEU A 38 -24.95 30.21 15.74
N LEU A 39 -25.71 31.22 16.11
CA LEU A 39 -25.67 32.56 15.51
C LEU A 39 -24.40 33.32 15.88
N GLU A 40 -23.94 33.21 17.12
CA GLU A 40 -22.69 33.84 17.56
C GLU A 40 -21.48 33.19 16.94
N ILE A 41 -21.49 31.86 16.80
CA ILE A 41 -20.46 31.12 16.07
C ILE A 41 -20.41 31.56 14.61
N LYS A 42 -21.58 31.66 13.93
CA LYS A 42 -21.63 32.18 12.55
C LYS A 42 -21.11 33.61 12.43
N ARG A 43 -21.44 34.49 13.35
CA ARG A 43 -20.91 35.88 13.36
C ARG A 43 -19.40 35.91 13.57
N LYS A 44 -18.87 35.12 14.50
CA LYS A 44 -17.43 35.03 14.71
C LYS A 44 -16.70 34.55 13.46
N VAL A 45 -17.19 33.49 12.82
CA VAL A 45 -16.60 32.96 11.58
C VAL A 45 -16.71 33.95 10.40
N GLN A 46 -17.79 34.74 10.34
CA GLN A 46 -17.91 35.79 9.34
C GLN A 46 -16.96 36.97 9.60
N ASN A 47 -16.85 37.43 10.83
CA ASN A 47 -15.94 38.52 11.22
C ASN A 47 -14.46 38.09 11.02
N GLU A 48 -14.10 36.83 11.31
CA GLU A 48 -12.76 36.28 11.04
C GLU A 48 -12.48 36.21 9.55
N LYS A 49 -13.48 35.88 8.71
CA LYS A 49 -13.33 35.89 7.25
C LYS A 49 -13.18 37.30 6.67
N GLU A 50 -13.82 38.29 7.26
CA GLU A 50 -13.72 39.69 6.84
C GLU A 50 -12.42 40.32 7.29
N ALA A 51 -11.96 40.03 8.50
CA ALA A 51 -10.64 40.46 9.01
C ALA A 51 -9.45 39.84 8.24
N GLN A 52 -9.65 38.66 7.63
CA GLN A 52 -8.62 38.02 6.79
C GLN A 52 -8.55 38.54 5.36
N LYS A 53 -9.44 39.45 4.94
CA LYS A 53 -9.41 40.03 3.60
C LYS A 53 -8.32 41.07 3.39
N ASP A 54 -7.78 41.66 4.44
CA ASP A 54 -6.81 42.76 4.33
C ASP A 54 -5.35 42.33 4.53
N ASP A 55 -5.09 41.07 4.86
CA ASP A 55 -3.73 40.61 5.04
C ASP A 55 -3.17 40.09 3.70
N ASN A 56 -2.22 40.84 3.17
CA ASN A 56 -1.34 40.48 2.03
C ASN A 56 -0.37 39.34 2.40
N LYS A 57 -0.78 38.46 3.33
CA LYS A 57 -0.04 37.26 3.69
C LYS A 57 -0.24 36.20 2.61
N PRO A 58 0.85 35.59 2.11
CA PRO A 58 0.76 34.51 1.15
C PRO A 58 -0.11 33.38 1.76
N ARG A 59 -1.19 33.04 1.09
CA ARG A 59 -2.11 31.99 1.54
C ARG A 59 -1.33 30.71 1.76
N LYS A 60 -1.47 30.13 2.94
CA LYS A 60 -0.75 28.91 3.37
C LYS A 60 -1.06 27.69 2.51
N PHE A 61 -2.18 27.75 1.75
CA PHE A 61 -2.61 26.70 0.85
C PHE A 61 -3.00 27.33 -0.51
N LYS A 62 -2.43 26.81 -1.57
CA LYS A 62 -2.82 27.16 -2.93
C LYS A 62 -4.05 26.33 -3.28
N ILE A 63 -5.19 26.99 -3.50
CA ILE A 63 -6.37 26.31 -4.04
C ILE A 63 -6.10 26.09 -5.52
N ILE A 64 -5.97 24.84 -5.92
CA ILE A 64 -5.85 24.45 -7.32
C ILE A 64 -7.26 24.23 -7.84
N ASN A 65 -7.74 25.16 -8.68
CA ASN A 65 -9.00 24.97 -9.40
C ASN A 65 -8.70 24.15 -10.65
N TYR A 66 -9.17 22.92 -10.70
CA TYR A 66 -9.11 22.10 -11.89
C TYR A 66 -10.10 22.64 -12.92
N THR A 67 -9.63 23.08 -14.07
CA THR A 67 -10.46 23.45 -15.20
C THR A 67 -10.50 22.31 -16.21
N SER A 68 -11.50 22.31 -17.10
CA SER A 68 -11.57 21.35 -18.21
C SER A 68 -10.34 21.39 -19.12
N LYS A 69 -9.58 22.50 -19.10
CA LYS A 69 -8.28 22.63 -19.81
C LYS A 69 -7.19 21.80 -19.14
N ASP A 70 -7.19 21.68 -17.80
CA ASP A 70 -6.20 20.88 -17.07
C ASP A 70 -6.40 19.38 -17.34
N SER A 71 -7.62 18.94 -17.65
CA SER A 71 -7.90 17.57 -18.05
C SER A 71 -7.34 17.24 -19.45
N LEU A 72 -7.01 18.24 -20.26
CA LEU A 72 -6.39 18.05 -21.57
C LEU A 72 -4.87 17.83 -21.49
N VAL A 73 -4.22 18.26 -20.41
CA VAL A 73 -2.78 18.08 -20.21
C VAL A 73 -2.42 16.62 -19.94
N SER A 74 -3.36 15.82 -19.47
CA SER A 74 -3.16 14.39 -19.22
C SER A 74 -3.31 13.49 -20.46
N LYS A 75 -3.54 14.05 -21.64
CA LYS A 75 -3.73 13.30 -22.89
C LYS A 75 -2.44 12.85 -23.59
N VAL A 76 -1.32 12.84 -22.92
CA VAL A 76 -0.26 11.93 -23.33
C VAL A 76 -0.67 10.57 -22.78
N GLU A 77 -1.49 9.85 -23.54
CA GLU A 77 -1.84 8.46 -23.27
C GLU A 77 -0.56 7.64 -23.33
N LYS A 78 0.10 7.53 -22.18
CA LYS A 78 1.20 6.58 -22.03
C LYS A 78 0.57 5.22 -21.80
N ASP A 79 0.69 4.37 -22.76
CA ASP A 79 0.30 2.98 -22.63
C ASP A 79 1.20 2.30 -21.60
N PHE A 80 0.61 1.87 -20.51
CA PHE A 80 1.32 1.09 -19.52
C PHE A 80 1.03 -0.40 -19.72
N PHE A 81 2.09 -1.18 -19.74
CA PHE A 81 2.02 -2.63 -19.81
C PHE A 81 1.91 -3.23 -18.41
N LEU A 82 0.90 -4.07 -18.20
CA LEU A 82 0.69 -4.81 -16.97
C LEU A 82 1.25 -6.22 -17.12
N TYR A 83 2.01 -6.65 -16.10
CA TYR A 83 2.62 -7.97 -16.08
C TYR A 83 2.21 -8.72 -14.82
N PHE A 84 1.67 -9.91 -15.03
CA PHE A 84 1.18 -10.78 -13.98
C PHE A 84 2.13 -11.95 -13.79
N CYS A 85 2.21 -12.47 -12.56
CA CYS A 85 2.96 -13.68 -12.27
C CYS A 85 2.43 -14.85 -13.12
N PHE A 86 3.33 -15.58 -13.79
CA PHE A 86 2.95 -16.71 -14.63
C PHE A 86 2.24 -17.82 -13.86
N LEU A 87 2.49 -17.95 -12.55
CA LEU A 87 1.91 -18.98 -11.71
C LEU A 87 0.56 -18.53 -11.12
N CYS A 88 0.54 -17.48 -10.29
CA CYS A 88 -0.65 -17.10 -9.51
C CYS A 88 -1.46 -15.95 -10.11
N GLY A 89 -1.00 -15.31 -11.20
CA GLY A 89 -1.70 -14.17 -11.79
C GLY A 89 -1.68 -12.88 -10.97
N PHE A 90 -0.87 -12.80 -9.92
CA PHE A 90 -0.70 -11.56 -9.18
C PHE A 90 0.02 -10.51 -10.01
N ASN A 91 -0.41 -9.23 -9.95
CA ASN A 91 0.26 -8.15 -10.67
C ASN A 91 1.64 -7.89 -10.05
N CYS A 92 2.69 -8.16 -10.82
CA CYS A 92 4.08 -8.04 -10.36
C CYS A 92 4.78 -6.77 -10.82
N LEU A 93 4.42 -6.28 -12.01
CA LEU A 93 5.10 -5.14 -12.63
C LEU A 93 4.13 -4.37 -13.52
N ILE A 94 4.21 -3.04 -13.44
CA ILE A 94 3.62 -2.11 -14.39
C ILE A 94 4.78 -1.32 -15.01
N SER A 95 4.86 -1.24 -16.31
CA SER A 95 5.95 -0.59 -17.02
C SER A 95 5.45 0.21 -18.21
N GLU A 96 6.09 1.34 -18.48
CA GLU A 96 5.88 2.15 -19.68
C GLU A 96 6.42 1.46 -20.96
N THR A 97 7.44 0.61 -20.81
CA THR A 97 8.06 -0.12 -21.91
C THR A 97 7.68 -1.59 -21.84
N ASP A 98 7.47 -2.20 -23.01
CA ASP A 98 7.24 -3.62 -23.08
C ASP A 98 8.49 -4.39 -22.66
N VAL A 99 8.32 -5.31 -21.72
CA VAL A 99 9.41 -6.17 -21.22
C VAL A 99 9.94 -7.09 -22.31
N VAL A 100 9.14 -7.43 -23.31
CA VAL A 100 9.53 -8.31 -24.43
C VAL A 100 10.58 -7.64 -25.33
N ASP A 101 10.51 -6.30 -25.45
CA ASP A 101 11.41 -5.52 -26.31
C ASP A 101 12.77 -5.21 -25.64
N LEU A 102 12.89 -5.54 -24.35
CA LEU A 102 14.11 -5.30 -23.61
C LEU A 102 15.21 -6.33 -23.94
N PRO A 103 16.47 -5.91 -23.84
CA PRO A 103 17.60 -6.80 -24.10
C PRO A 103 17.62 -7.97 -23.13
N LYS A 104 18.09 -9.11 -23.61
CA LYS A 104 18.24 -10.35 -22.82
C LYS A 104 19.72 -10.63 -22.56
N ARG A 105 19.97 -11.18 -21.39
CA ARG A 105 21.31 -11.65 -20.97
C ARG A 105 21.72 -12.87 -21.81
N THR A 106 22.94 -12.88 -22.28
CA THR A 106 23.48 -14.03 -23.03
C THR A 106 23.70 -15.27 -22.16
N THR A 107 23.94 -15.06 -20.84
CA THR A 107 24.30 -16.15 -19.91
C THR A 107 23.12 -17.02 -19.49
N ASP A 108 21.93 -16.42 -19.31
CA ASP A 108 20.75 -17.14 -18.78
C ASP A 108 19.43 -16.74 -19.46
N GLY A 109 19.49 -15.90 -20.48
CA GLY A 109 18.31 -15.41 -21.18
C GLY A 109 17.39 -14.52 -20.36
N SER A 110 17.79 -14.08 -19.18
CA SER A 110 17.00 -13.16 -18.36
C SER A 110 16.92 -11.79 -19.02
N ILE A 111 15.79 -11.14 -18.84
CA ILE A 111 15.49 -9.81 -19.40
C ILE A 111 16.16 -8.77 -18.55
N ILE A 112 16.91 -7.87 -19.17
CA ILE A 112 17.63 -6.79 -18.50
C ILE A 112 16.70 -5.58 -18.38
N PHE A 113 16.18 -5.33 -17.19
CA PHE A 113 15.28 -4.22 -16.93
C PHE A 113 16.02 -3.04 -16.29
N PRO A 114 16.22 -1.92 -17.02
CA PRO A 114 16.91 -0.73 -16.50
C PRO A 114 15.95 0.13 -15.67
N PHE A 115 15.72 -0.27 -14.43
CA PHE A 115 14.68 0.33 -13.59
C PHE A 115 14.90 1.82 -13.25
N LYS A 116 16.10 2.35 -13.38
CA LYS A 116 16.38 3.79 -13.21
C LYS A 116 15.97 4.63 -14.42
N LYS A 117 15.82 4.01 -15.60
CA LYS A 117 15.53 4.72 -16.86
C LYS A 117 14.08 4.61 -17.31
N ILE A 118 13.37 3.59 -16.87
CA ILE A 118 12.00 3.29 -17.31
C ILE A 118 11.02 3.61 -16.18
N VAL A 119 9.94 4.32 -16.52
CA VAL A 119 8.85 4.55 -15.56
C VAL A 119 8.14 3.22 -15.27
N HIS A 120 8.11 2.84 -14.01
CA HIS A 120 7.56 1.55 -13.62
C HIS A 120 7.06 1.53 -12.18
N LYS A 121 6.21 0.56 -11.86
CA LYS A 121 5.81 0.21 -10.51
C LYS A 121 5.96 -1.29 -10.28
N LYS A 122 6.68 -1.66 -9.24
CA LYS A 122 6.99 -3.06 -8.91
C LYS A 122 6.24 -3.50 -7.66
N PHE A 123 5.69 -4.73 -7.67
CA PHE A 123 4.91 -5.33 -6.59
C PHE A 123 5.47 -6.70 -6.19
N HIS A 124 6.77 -6.80 -6.07
CA HIS A 124 7.47 -8.02 -5.70
C HIS A 124 8.36 -7.80 -4.47
N LYS A 125 8.86 -8.88 -3.89
CA LYS A 125 9.77 -8.88 -2.74
C LYS A 125 11.16 -9.32 -3.17
N THR A 126 12.20 -8.64 -2.69
CA THR A 126 13.59 -9.08 -2.87
C THR A 126 14.03 -9.79 -1.60
N LYS A 127 14.59 -10.99 -1.73
CA LYS A 127 15.23 -11.69 -0.62
C LYS A 127 16.54 -11.00 -0.26
N LYS A 128 16.83 -10.90 1.05
CA LYS A 128 18.13 -10.43 1.55
C LYS A 128 19.22 -11.48 1.46
N GLU A 129 18.83 -12.74 1.44
CA GLU A 129 19.75 -13.87 1.28
C GLU A 129 20.20 -13.96 -0.17
N HIS A 130 21.49 -14.08 -0.35
CA HIS A 130 22.10 -14.28 -1.66
C HIS A 130 22.28 -15.76 -1.98
N ILE A 131 22.34 -16.05 -3.26
CA ILE A 131 22.66 -17.37 -3.79
C ILE A 131 23.88 -17.21 -4.68
N LEU A 132 24.82 -18.11 -4.53
CA LEU A 132 25.98 -18.21 -5.39
C LEU A 132 25.68 -19.21 -6.52
N ILE A 133 25.77 -18.76 -7.75
CA ILE A 133 25.58 -19.59 -8.94
C ILE A 133 26.91 -19.73 -9.64
N ARG A 134 27.40 -20.97 -9.73
CA ARG A 134 28.58 -21.29 -10.54
C ARG A 134 28.17 -21.27 -12.02
N ARG A 135 28.85 -20.46 -12.79
CA ARG A 135 28.69 -20.35 -14.24
C ARG A 135 29.75 -21.20 -14.94
N LYS A 136 29.66 -21.33 -16.24
CA LYS A 136 30.71 -21.90 -17.05
C LYS A 136 32.00 -21.08 -16.84
N GLU A 137 33.16 -21.69 -17.00
CA GLU A 137 34.45 -21.03 -16.85
C GLU A 137 34.80 -20.60 -15.40
N ASP A 138 34.34 -21.37 -14.41
CA ASP A 138 34.60 -21.14 -12.97
C ASP A 138 34.20 -19.77 -12.42
N ALA A 139 33.41 -19.00 -13.15
CA ALA A 139 32.84 -17.75 -12.69
C ALA A 139 31.70 -17.99 -11.68
N VAL A 140 31.76 -17.28 -10.55
CA VAL A 140 30.73 -17.33 -9.52
C VAL A 140 29.92 -16.04 -9.59
N GLU A 141 28.59 -16.17 -9.71
CA GLU A 141 27.66 -15.05 -9.75
C GLU A 141 26.85 -15.01 -8.47
N LEU A 142 26.83 -13.83 -7.83
CA LEU A 142 26.01 -13.56 -6.65
C LEU A 142 24.66 -13.04 -7.10
N GLN A 143 23.59 -13.65 -6.60
CA GLN A 143 22.21 -13.28 -6.94
C GLN A 143 21.34 -13.14 -5.70
N PHE A 144 20.58 -12.04 -5.62
CA PHE A 144 19.50 -11.84 -4.66
C PHE A 144 18.17 -12.06 -5.38
N ARG A 145 17.47 -13.12 -5.03
CA ARG A 145 16.23 -13.50 -5.71
C ARG A 145 15.10 -12.52 -5.45
N ILE A 146 14.36 -12.23 -6.51
CA ILE A 146 13.12 -11.47 -6.49
C ILE A 146 11.98 -12.47 -6.57
N LEU A 147 11.04 -12.36 -5.61
CA LEU A 147 9.92 -13.27 -5.47
C LEU A 147 8.59 -12.58 -5.73
N CYS A 148 7.65 -13.29 -6.30
CA CYS A 148 6.26 -12.86 -6.31
C CYS A 148 5.77 -12.64 -4.87
N LYS A 149 5.02 -11.56 -4.65
CA LYS A 149 4.54 -11.19 -3.31
C LYS A 149 3.57 -12.21 -2.75
N GLU A 150 2.75 -12.81 -3.61
CA GLU A 150 1.71 -13.77 -3.22
C GLU A 150 2.24 -15.20 -3.14
N CYS A 151 2.63 -15.77 -4.26
CA CYS A 151 2.98 -17.20 -4.31
C CYS A 151 4.45 -17.49 -3.95
N GLY A 152 5.30 -16.47 -3.77
CA GLY A 152 6.70 -16.67 -3.40
C GLY A 152 7.60 -17.27 -4.51
N VAL A 153 7.06 -17.48 -5.72
CA VAL A 153 7.85 -17.99 -6.85
C VAL A 153 8.91 -16.98 -7.25
N PRO A 154 10.15 -17.41 -7.53
CA PRO A 154 11.19 -16.51 -8.04
C PRO A 154 10.85 -16.06 -9.46
N ILE A 155 10.78 -14.75 -9.64
CA ILE A 155 10.47 -14.10 -10.92
C ILE A 155 11.68 -13.40 -11.54
N GLY A 156 12.77 -13.28 -10.78
CA GLY A 156 13.99 -12.63 -11.22
C GLY A 156 15.03 -12.53 -10.12
N TYR A 157 16.04 -11.72 -10.35
CA TYR A 157 17.11 -11.46 -9.38
C TYR A 157 17.76 -10.10 -9.61
N VAL A 158 18.52 -9.66 -8.63
CA VAL A 158 19.46 -8.53 -8.72
C VAL A 158 20.85 -8.99 -8.30
N SER A 159 21.89 -8.37 -8.86
CA SER A 159 23.29 -8.68 -8.53
C SER A 159 23.76 -8.03 -7.24
N SER A 160 23.13 -6.94 -6.82
CA SER A 160 23.45 -6.20 -5.61
C SER A 160 22.19 -5.63 -4.98
N LEU A 161 22.19 -5.48 -3.66
CA LEU A 161 21.13 -4.76 -2.93
C LEU A 161 21.46 -3.27 -2.74
N ALA A 162 22.67 -2.85 -3.16
CA ALA A 162 23.07 -1.45 -3.08
C ALA A 162 22.23 -0.56 -4.03
N ASP A 163 22.10 0.72 -3.66
CA ASP A 163 21.36 1.70 -4.46
C ASP A 163 21.99 1.98 -5.83
N ASP A 164 23.26 1.62 -6.01
CA ASP A 164 23.99 1.74 -7.28
C ASP A 164 23.54 0.73 -8.34
N ASN A 165 22.80 -0.29 -7.94
CA ASN A 165 22.27 -1.24 -8.90
C ASN A 165 21.35 -0.52 -9.91
N ALA A 166 21.68 -0.67 -11.20
CA ALA A 166 20.93 -0.02 -12.28
C ALA A 166 19.94 -0.96 -12.98
N TYR A 167 20.06 -2.25 -12.75
CA TYR A 167 19.37 -3.29 -13.49
C TYR A 167 18.72 -4.32 -12.59
N ILE A 168 17.51 -4.74 -13.02
CA ILE A 168 16.81 -5.92 -12.51
C ILE A 168 16.80 -6.96 -13.63
N TYR A 169 17.04 -8.21 -13.29
CA TYR A 169 17.03 -9.32 -14.24
C TYR A 169 15.77 -10.16 -14.00
N TYR A 170 14.84 -10.13 -14.96
CA TYR A 170 13.62 -10.94 -14.87
C TYR A 170 13.75 -12.19 -15.73
N TYR A 171 13.30 -13.32 -15.23
CA TYR A 171 13.25 -14.53 -16.01
C TYR A 171 12.26 -14.38 -17.18
N HIS A 172 12.60 -14.88 -18.36
CA HIS A 172 11.78 -14.72 -19.57
C HIS A 172 10.37 -15.33 -19.43
N TYR A 173 10.21 -16.33 -18.57
CA TYR A 173 8.93 -17.00 -18.29
C TYR A 173 8.18 -16.43 -17.09
N ALA A 174 8.73 -15.43 -16.41
CA ALA A 174 8.19 -14.96 -15.14
C ALA A 174 6.84 -14.26 -15.25
N PHE A 175 6.56 -13.70 -16.41
CA PHE A 175 5.40 -12.84 -16.62
C PHE A 175 4.48 -13.28 -17.74
N VAL A 176 3.19 -12.98 -17.54
CA VAL A 176 2.15 -13.04 -18.57
C VAL A 176 1.44 -11.68 -18.64
N ARG A 177 0.99 -11.29 -19.84
CA ARG A 177 0.28 -10.02 -20.05
C ARG A 177 -1.18 -10.04 -19.63
N SER A 178 -1.77 -11.21 -19.53
CA SER A 178 -3.16 -11.40 -19.10
C SER A 178 -3.19 -12.32 -17.91
N GLN A 179 -3.94 -11.95 -16.88
CA GLN A 179 -4.11 -12.74 -15.68
C GLN A 179 -4.68 -14.14 -15.98
N THR A 180 -5.58 -14.24 -16.96
CA THR A 180 -6.18 -15.51 -17.40
C THR A 180 -5.17 -16.49 -18.02
N LYS A 181 -4.00 -16.01 -18.45
CA LYS A 181 -2.92 -16.85 -19.01
C LYS A 181 -2.00 -17.42 -17.93
N SER A 182 -2.17 -17.05 -16.66
CA SER A 182 -1.39 -17.63 -15.57
C SER A 182 -1.82 -19.08 -15.32
N ARG A 183 -0.88 -19.88 -14.83
CA ARG A 183 -1.05 -21.34 -14.75
C ARG A 183 -2.21 -21.77 -13.85
N LEU A 184 -2.33 -21.14 -12.67
CA LEU A 184 -3.42 -21.46 -11.72
C LEU A 184 -4.81 -21.02 -12.22
N PHE A 185 -4.89 -20.01 -13.11
CA PHE A 185 -6.20 -19.59 -13.67
C PHE A 185 -6.64 -20.46 -14.85
N LYS A 186 -5.72 -21.13 -15.53
CA LYS A 186 -6.09 -22.07 -16.61
C LYS A 186 -6.80 -23.31 -16.08
N ASP A 187 -6.45 -23.71 -14.85
CA ASP A 187 -7.00 -24.92 -14.22
C ASP A 187 -8.39 -24.68 -13.60
N VAL A 188 -8.84 -23.41 -13.49
CA VAL A 188 -10.14 -23.02 -12.91
C VAL A 188 -11.21 -22.78 -13.98
N SER A 189 -10.85 -22.65 -15.25
CA SER A 189 -11.79 -22.50 -16.36
C SER A 189 -12.17 -23.88 -16.93
N LEU A 190 -12.95 -24.61 -16.14
CA LEU A 190 -13.76 -25.79 -16.54
C LEU A 190 -15.22 -25.38 -16.65
#